data_a8fa9645f28f9e4f5e55cd658889608c
#
_entry.id   a8fa9645f28f9e4f5e55cd658889608c
#
_cell.length_a   1.000
_cell.length_b   1.000
_cell.length_c   1.000
_cell.angle_alpha   90.00
_cell.angle_beta   90.00
_cell.angle_gamma   90.00
#
_symmetry.space_group_name_H-M   'P 1'
#
loop_
_entity.id
_entity.type
_entity.pdbx_description
1 polymer ?
#
loop_
_entity_poly.entity_id
_entity_poly.type
_entity_poly.pdbx_seq_one_letter_code
_entity_poly.pdbx_strand_id
1 'polypeptide(L)'
;NTDGNLNQDIDEEKIRRYIYYTETRQPLLRKRTEAYKFLLDVYEHTGYYFYYIPYQETVLDMDTVRILTAEVEQHIVYADQCLLPDNYLNALNILFKKIPRDIKHV
;
A
#
# COMPACT_ATOMS: atom_id res chain seq x y z
N ASN A 1 7.09 -23.00 -4.96
CA ASN A 1 7.38 -22.56 -5.12
C ASN A 1 7.81 -22.25 -5.44
N THR A 2 7.80 -22.33 -5.56
CA THR A 2 8.19 -21.92 -5.87
C THR A 2 8.51 -21.28 -6.04
N ASP A 3 8.79 -21.03 -6.14
CA ASP A 3 9.16 -20.30 -6.30
C ASP A 3 9.14 -19.37 -6.37
N GLY A 4 9.21 -19.28 -6.22
CA GLY A 4 9.49 -18.18 -6.12
C GLY A 4 8.59 -17.24 -6.40
N ASN A 5 8.02 -17.43 -6.55
CA ASN A 5 7.34 -16.74 -7.00
C ASN A 5 6.78 -15.88 -6.26
N LEU A 6 6.78 -15.17 -6.63
CA LEU A 6 6.40 -14.16 -6.13
C LEU A 6 5.13 -14.19 -5.65
N ASN A 7 4.87 -14.48 -4.69
CA ASN A 7 3.71 -14.15 -4.19
C ASN A 7 2.49 -14.56 -4.75
N GLN A 8 2.50 -15.54 -5.51
CA GLN A 8 1.32 -16.02 -6.01
C GLN A 8 0.44 -16.56 -4.94
N ASP A 9 1.03 -16.97 -3.84
CA ASP A 9 0.26 -17.57 -2.77
C ASP A 9 -0.09 -16.62 -1.67
N ILE A 10 0.21 -15.35 -1.84
CA ILE A 10 -0.10 -14.39 -0.81
C ILE A 10 -1.59 -14.17 -0.75
N ASP A 11 -2.17 -14.26 0.43
CA ASP A 11 -3.54 -13.86 0.64
C ASP A 11 -3.55 -12.35 0.76
N GLU A 12 -3.96 -11.69 -0.30
CA GLU A 12 -3.92 -10.23 -0.37
C GLU A 12 -4.69 -9.59 0.78
N GLU A 13 -5.85 -10.14 1.10
CA GLU A 13 -6.65 -9.55 2.17
C GLU A 13 -5.97 -9.68 3.52
N LYS A 14 -5.26 -10.77 3.73
CA LYS A 14 -4.54 -10.94 4.97
C LYS A 14 -3.42 -9.93 5.10
N ILE A 15 -2.71 -9.67 4.01
CA ILE A 15 -1.64 -8.68 4.01
C ILE A 15 -2.20 -7.29 4.23
N ARG A 16 -3.35 -6.98 3.62
CA ARG A 16 -3.99 -5.68 3.82
C ARG A 16 -4.29 -5.44 5.29
N ARG A 17 -4.85 -6.44 5.96
CA ARG A 17 -5.17 -6.32 7.37
C ARG A 17 -3.93 -6.21 8.23
N TYR A 18 -2.90 -6.96 7.86
CA TYR A 18 -1.64 -6.94 8.60
C TYR A 18 -0.99 -5.56 8.53
N ILE A 19 -0.94 -4.98 7.34
CA ILE A 19 -0.33 -3.67 7.14
C ILE A 19 -1.10 -2.61 7.93
N TYR A 20 -2.41 -2.62 7.80
CA TYR A 20 -3.21 -1.61 8.47
C TYR A 20 -3.06 -1.72 10.00
N TYR A 21 -3.09 -2.92 10.52
CA TYR A 21 -2.94 -3.12 11.95
C TYR A 21 -1.54 -2.70 12.42
N THR A 22 -0.53 -3.01 11.63
CA THR A 22 0.84 -2.64 11.98
C THR A 22 0.98 -1.12 12.07
N GLU A 23 0.33 -0.40 11.17
CA GLU A 23 0.44 1.04 11.14
C GLU A 23 -0.44 1.73 12.18
N THR A 24 -1.63 1.22 12.41
CA THR A 24 -2.61 1.93 13.23
C THR A 24 -2.98 1.23 14.52
N ARG A 25 -2.67 -0.04 14.63
CA ARG A 25 -3.12 -0.89 15.75
C ARG A 25 -4.63 -1.00 15.78
N GLN A 26 -5.28 -0.74 14.65
CA GLN A 26 -6.72 -0.86 14.52
C GLN A 26 -7.05 -1.94 13.50
N PRO A 27 -8.16 -2.66 13.67
CA PRO A 27 -8.55 -3.65 12.68
C PRO A 27 -9.00 -2.98 11.39
N LEU A 28 -8.73 -3.61 10.28
CA LEU A 28 -9.20 -3.09 9.00
C LEU A 28 -10.60 -3.62 8.76
N LEU A 29 -11.58 -2.74 8.85
CA LEU A 29 -12.98 -3.12 8.69
C LEU A 29 -13.54 -2.75 7.33
N ARG A 30 -12.87 -1.85 6.63
CA ARG A 30 -13.35 -1.38 5.35
C ARG A 30 -13.05 -2.38 4.26
N LYS A 31 -14.01 -2.61 3.37
CA LYS A 31 -13.81 -3.54 2.28
C LYS A 31 -13.33 -2.82 1.04
N ARG A 32 -12.54 -3.49 0.24
CA ARG A 32 -12.02 -2.93 -0.99
C ARG A 32 -13.17 -2.72 -1.97
N THR A 33 -13.17 -1.58 -2.64
CA THR A 33 -14.15 -1.28 -3.67
C THR A 33 -13.41 -0.85 -4.92
N GLU A 34 -14.12 -0.80 -6.04
CA GLU A 34 -13.51 -0.35 -7.30
C GLU A 34 -13.05 1.09 -7.23
N ALA A 35 -13.82 1.94 -6.56
CA ALA A 35 -13.49 3.35 -6.47
C ALA A 35 -12.24 3.59 -5.63
N TYR A 36 -12.03 2.77 -4.61
CA TYR A 36 -10.90 2.94 -3.72
C TYR A 36 -10.15 1.64 -3.61
N LYS A 37 -9.66 1.19 -4.76
CA LYS A 37 -9.10 -0.12 -4.88
C LYS A 37 -7.90 -0.37 -4.00
N PHE A 38 -7.03 0.63 -3.87
CA PHE A 38 -5.80 0.46 -3.11
C PHE A 38 -5.83 1.11 -1.74
N LEU A 39 -6.88 1.82 -1.41
CA LEU A 39 -6.98 2.48 -0.12
C LEU A 39 -7.40 1.48 0.94
N LEU A 40 -6.61 1.36 1.99
CA LEU A 40 -6.98 0.51 3.12
C LEU A 40 -8.05 1.22 3.95
N ASP A 41 -7.71 2.37 4.45
CA ASP A 41 -8.66 3.19 5.21
C ASP A 41 -7.94 4.48 5.59
N VAL A 42 -8.67 5.37 6.25
CA VAL A 42 -8.13 6.61 6.76
C VAL A 42 -8.20 6.56 8.28
N TYR A 43 -7.13 6.93 8.93
CA TYR A 43 -7.08 6.94 10.39
C TYR A 43 -6.29 8.16 10.84
N GLU A 44 -6.92 9.00 11.66
CA GLU A 44 -6.26 10.19 12.20
C GLU A 44 -5.60 11.04 11.12
N HIS A 45 -6.36 11.41 10.12
CA HIS A 45 -5.95 12.31 9.05
C HIS A 45 -4.87 11.73 8.14
N THR A 46 -4.66 10.43 8.19
CA THR A 46 -3.69 9.76 7.33
C THR A 46 -4.40 8.68 6.52
N GLY A 47 -4.13 8.67 5.21
CA GLY A 47 -4.65 7.64 4.35
C GLY A 47 -3.62 6.53 4.18
N TYR A 48 -4.05 5.30 4.31
CA TYR A 48 -3.16 4.14 4.22
C TYR A 48 -3.49 3.37 2.96
N TYR A 49 -2.48 3.11 2.13
CA TYR A 49 -2.68 2.51 0.81
C TYR A 49 -1.81 1.28 0.65
N PHE A 50 -2.35 0.27 0.00
CA PHE A 50 -1.61 -0.93 -0.34
C PHE A 50 -1.69 -1.08 -1.86
N TYR A 51 -0.69 -0.55 -2.56
CA TYR A 51 -0.68 -0.57 -4.01
C TYR A 51 -0.05 -1.88 -4.46
N TYR A 52 -0.86 -2.89 -4.55
CA TYR A 52 -0.43 -4.24 -4.86
C TYR A 52 -1.26 -4.80 -6.00
N ILE A 53 -0.60 -5.39 -6.97
CA ILE A 53 -1.26 -6.08 -8.07
C ILE A 53 -0.62 -7.47 -8.16
N PRO A 54 -1.42 -8.55 -8.10
CA PRO A 54 -0.86 -9.89 -8.13
C PRO A 54 -0.03 -10.11 -9.40
N TYR A 55 1.10 -10.74 -9.22
CA TYR A 55 2.00 -11.11 -10.32
C TYR A 55 2.63 -9.92 -11.03
N GLN A 56 2.54 -8.74 -10.45
CA GLN A 56 3.13 -7.55 -11.05
C GLN A 56 3.87 -6.74 -10.02
N GLU A 57 4.94 -6.12 -10.45
CA GLU A 57 5.65 -5.17 -9.61
C GLU A 57 4.94 -3.82 -9.74
N THR A 58 4.66 -3.17 -8.64
CA THR A 58 4.00 -1.88 -8.66
C THR A 58 5.01 -0.78 -8.41
N VAL A 59 4.85 0.34 -9.11
CA VAL A 59 5.76 1.47 -9.01
C VAL A 59 4.95 2.72 -8.74
N LEU A 60 5.29 3.42 -7.67
CA LEU A 60 4.65 4.69 -7.36
C LEU A 60 5.44 5.78 -8.06
N ASP A 61 4.86 6.39 -9.08
CA ASP A 61 5.53 7.42 -9.87
C ASP A 61 4.52 8.50 -10.24
N MET A 62 4.92 9.40 -11.14
CA MET A 62 4.05 10.53 -11.48
C MET A 62 2.75 10.11 -12.13
N ASP A 63 2.74 8.96 -12.80
CA ASP A 63 1.52 8.47 -13.42
C ASP A 63 0.62 7.76 -12.41
N THR A 64 1.21 7.03 -11.47
CA THR A 64 0.42 6.22 -10.56
C THR A 64 0.08 6.94 -9.27
N VAL A 65 0.63 8.13 -9.05
CA VAL A 65 0.33 8.87 -7.83
C VAL A 65 -1.17 9.20 -7.72
N ARG A 66 -1.88 9.10 -8.82
CA ARG A 66 -3.33 9.35 -8.83
C ARG A 66 -4.12 8.35 -7.99
N ILE A 67 -3.50 7.26 -7.58
CA ILE A 67 -4.21 6.31 -6.72
C ILE A 67 -4.44 6.87 -5.32
N LEU A 68 -3.75 7.94 -4.97
CA LEU A 68 -3.89 8.56 -3.66
C LEU A 68 -5.14 9.43 -3.65
N THR A 69 -6.28 8.79 -3.51
CA THR A 69 -7.56 9.44 -3.70
C THR A 69 -8.18 10.00 -2.44
N ALA A 70 -7.68 9.63 -1.27
CA ALA A 70 -8.26 10.14 -0.03
C ALA A 70 -7.83 11.59 0.19
N GLU A 71 -8.75 12.39 0.72
CA GLU A 71 -8.44 13.78 1.04
C GLU A 71 -7.96 13.83 2.48
N VAL A 72 -6.68 13.66 2.67
CA VAL A 72 -6.10 13.55 3.99
C VAL A 72 -4.82 14.39 4.04
N GLU A 73 -4.29 14.55 5.24
CA GLU A 73 -3.10 15.35 5.43
C GLU A 73 -1.83 14.57 5.09
N GLN A 74 -1.85 13.28 5.21
CA GLN A 74 -0.69 12.45 4.94
C GLN A 74 -1.09 11.16 4.26
N HIS A 75 -0.23 10.67 3.37
CA HIS A 75 -0.47 9.41 2.68
C HIS A 75 0.66 8.46 3.00
N ILE A 76 0.33 7.26 3.48
CA ILE A 76 1.31 6.21 3.68
C ILE A 76 1.01 5.14 2.63
N VAL A 77 1.95 4.89 1.74
CA VAL A 77 1.73 4.04 0.57
C VAL A 77 2.70 2.88 0.58
N TYR A 78 2.17 1.68 0.49
CA TYR A 78 2.98 0.49 0.32
C TYR A 78 2.96 0.12 -1.16
N ALA A 79 4.12 0.02 -1.77
CA ALA A 79 4.26 -0.39 -3.16
C ALA A 79 5.60 -1.10 -3.30
N ASP A 80 5.87 -1.65 -4.47
CA ASP A 80 7.13 -2.35 -4.67
C ASP A 80 8.27 -1.38 -4.85
N GLN A 81 8.04 -0.30 -5.57
CA GLN A 81 9.08 0.70 -5.81
C GLN A 81 8.48 2.09 -5.84
N CYS A 82 9.33 3.09 -5.62
CA CYS A 82 8.91 4.49 -5.69
C CYS A 82 9.92 5.26 -6.50
N LEU A 83 9.46 5.91 -7.55
CA LEU A 83 10.29 6.73 -8.40
C LEU A 83 10.00 8.22 -8.25
N LEU A 84 9.18 8.59 -7.27
CA LEU A 84 8.90 10.00 -7.04
C LEU A 84 10.09 10.65 -6.36
N PRO A 85 10.47 11.86 -6.78
CA PRO A 85 11.57 12.55 -6.12
C PRO A 85 11.18 12.99 -4.72
N ASP A 86 12.18 13.16 -3.86
CA ASP A 86 11.94 13.48 -2.46
C ASP A 86 11.14 14.75 -2.28
N ASN A 87 11.42 15.76 -3.10
CA ASN A 87 10.68 17.01 -2.95
C ASN A 87 9.21 16.84 -3.25
N TYR A 88 8.87 15.95 -4.17
CA TYR A 88 7.48 15.68 -4.49
C TYR A 88 6.81 14.93 -3.35
N LEU A 89 7.51 13.94 -2.80
CA LEU A 89 6.99 13.20 -1.67
C LEU A 89 6.72 14.13 -0.49
N ASN A 90 7.64 15.05 -0.24
CA ASN A 90 7.45 15.98 0.85
C ASN A 90 6.31 16.95 0.59
N ALA A 91 6.18 17.41 -0.64
CA ALA A 91 5.12 18.38 -0.96
C ALA A 91 3.75 17.79 -0.77
N LEU A 92 3.60 16.50 -1.04
CA LEU A 92 2.30 15.84 -0.92
C LEU A 92 2.16 15.06 0.39
N ASN A 93 3.17 15.09 1.23
CA ASN A 93 3.18 14.35 2.49
C ASN A 93 2.95 12.87 2.25
N ILE A 94 3.76 12.29 1.37
CA ILE A 94 3.69 10.88 1.06
C ILE A 94 4.85 10.17 1.74
N LEU A 95 4.55 9.12 2.49
CA LEU A 95 5.55 8.26 3.06
C LEU A 95 5.48 6.92 2.34
N PHE A 96 6.53 6.57 1.62
CA PHE A 96 6.57 5.32 0.87
C PHE A 96 7.18 4.21 1.71
N LYS A 97 6.57 3.03 1.67
CA LYS A 97 7.12 1.85 2.29
C LYS A 97 7.05 0.70 1.30
N LYS A 98 8.07 -0.11 1.29
CA LYS A 98 8.12 -1.23 0.36
C LYS A 98 7.23 -2.37 0.84
N ILE A 99 6.50 -2.98 -0.09
CA ILE A 99 5.65 -4.12 0.26
C ILE A 99 6.53 -5.25 0.76
N PRO A 100 6.19 -5.85 1.91
CA PRO A 100 6.98 -6.96 2.44
C PRO A 100 6.68 -8.26 1.71
N ARG A 101 7.27 -8.41 0.54
CA ARG A 101 6.99 -9.59 -0.27
C ARG A 101 7.72 -10.83 0.20
N ASP A 102 8.74 -10.67 1.02
CA ASP A 102 9.47 -11.83 1.49
C ASP A 102 9.10 -12.20 2.92
N ILE A 103 7.90 -11.93 3.32
CA ILE A 103 7.43 -12.34 4.61
C ILE A 103 7.42 -13.85 4.64
N LYS A 104 8.16 -14.42 5.57
CA LYS A 104 8.12 -15.81 5.65
C LYS A 104 7.23 -16.10 6.74
N HIS A 105 6.85 -17.05 6.86
CA HIS A 105 5.98 -17.36 7.70
C HIS A 105 6.52 -17.63 8.72
N VAL A 106 6.97 -17.35 9.07
CA VAL A 106 7.54 -17.63 10.11
C VAL A 106 6.75 -17.86 11.10
#